data_4d292fe98326ae95206287b5f2933ed1
#
_entry.id   4d292fe98326ae95206287b5f2933ed1
#
_cell.length_a   1.000
_cell.length_b   1.000
_cell.length_c   1.000
_cell.angle_alpha   90.00
_cell.angle_beta   90.00
_cell.angle_gamma   90.00
#
_symmetry.space_group_name_H-M   'P 1'
#
loop_
_entity.id
_entity.type
_entity.pdbx_description
1 polymer ?
#
loop_
_entity_poly.entity_id
_entity_poly.type
_entity_poly.pdbx_seq_one_letter_code
_entity_poly.pdbx_strand_id
1 'polypeptide(L)'
;RARGGADGTDGDASLAPGGAGIRLPRRNEALAAAGLAMRNLGDIDRQSVAGAISTGTHGTGARLGGLATQVRGVRVVGADGEVREASPAHEPGLFEVSRLGLGVTGILSAVTLEVVPAFLLRAQEEPWPLDRVLERLGTPDDPDGLVGGNDHFEFYWFPHTRRALTKRNNRLAPDEEAVELERLRTTGPGPVARARTWVAEELLSTGAGELVQRRATAVPRGPPRRRA
;
A
#
# COMPACT_ATOMS: atom_id res chain seq x y z
N ARG A 1 -7.65 -21.24 -14.43
CA ARG A 1 -7.60 -21.77 -13.05
C ARG A 1 -8.17 -20.67 -12.15
N ALA A 2 -9.31 -20.93 -11.51
CA ALA A 2 -9.96 -20.01 -10.59
C ALA A 2 -9.00 -19.73 -9.42
N ARG A 3 -8.61 -18.47 -9.22
CA ARG A 3 -7.96 -18.00 -7.99
C ARG A 3 -9.03 -18.03 -6.91
N GLY A 4 -8.74 -18.73 -5.81
CA GLY A 4 -9.64 -18.96 -4.70
C GLY A 4 -10.22 -17.66 -4.14
N GLY A 5 -11.46 -17.74 -3.69
CA GLY A 5 -12.28 -16.65 -3.20
C GLY A 5 -11.63 -15.84 -2.10
N ALA A 6 -11.92 -14.55 -2.15
CA ALA A 6 -11.41 -13.52 -1.26
C ALA A 6 -12.09 -13.55 0.11
N ASP A 7 -11.77 -14.56 0.91
CA ASP A 7 -11.89 -14.49 2.36
C ASP A 7 -10.46 -14.45 2.91
N GLY A 8 -9.99 -13.27 3.28
CA GLY A 8 -8.59 -12.97 3.57
C GLY A 8 -7.99 -13.60 4.83
N THR A 9 -8.32 -14.83 5.13
CA THR A 9 -7.62 -15.69 6.08
C THR A 9 -6.72 -16.64 5.30
N ASP A 10 -5.60 -16.13 4.78
CA ASP A 10 -4.49 -16.99 4.39
C ASP A 10 -4.04 -17.75 5.63
N GLY A 11 -3.98 -19.09 5.55
CA GLY A 11 -3.56 -19.96 6.65
C GLY A 11 -2.16 -19.68 7.21
N ASP A 12 -1.43 -18.72 6.64
CA ASP A 12 -0.09 -18.30 7.02
C ASP A 12 -0.03 -16.95 7.73
N ALA A 13 -1.19 -16.37 8.14
CA ALA A 13 -1.20 -15.12 8.87
C ALA A 13 -0.65 -15.28 10.29
N SER A 14 0.24 -14.39 10.69
CA SER A 14 0.85 -14.35 12.03
C SER A 14 0.51 -13.04 12.73
N LEU A 15 0.65 -13.01 14.06
CA LEU A 15 0.46 -11.81 14.86
C LEU A 15 1.80 -11.20 15.24
N ALA A 16 1.95 -9.91 15.00
CA ALA A 16 3.17 -9.18 15.31
C ALA A 16 2.86 -8.00 16.25
N PRO A 17 3.05 -8.16 17.56
CA PRO A 17 2.93 -7.06 18.51
C PRO A 17 4.10 -6.06 18.38
N GLY A 18 3.86 -4.80 18.76
CA GLY A 18 4.91 -3.78 18.74
C GLY A 18 4.46 -2.46 19.34
N GLY A 19 5.42 -1.59 19.64
CA GLY A 19 5.14 -0.24 20.12
C GLY A 19 4.38 0.58 19.06
N ALA A 20 3.32 1.26 19.45
CA ALA A 20 2.47 2.01 18.55
C ALA A 20 3.16 3.23 17.92
N GLY A 21 4.16 3.80 18.61
CA GLY A 21 4.96 4.93 18.15
C GLY A 21 6.05 4.60 17.12
N ILE A 22 6.30 3.31 16.83
CA ILE A 22 7.29 2.91 15.84
C ILE A 22 6.91 3.47 14.46
N ARG A 23 7.88 3.98 13.70
CA ARG A 23 7.70 4.43 12.33
C ARG A 23 7.52 3.24 11.39
N LEU A 24 6.65 3.37 10.37
CA LEU A 24 6.38 2.30 9.40
C LEU A 24 7.66 1.75 8.75
N PRO A 25 8.66 2.54 8.31
CA PRO A 25 9.90 1.99 7.75
C PRO A 25 10.62 1.05 8.72
N ARG A 26 10.74 1.45 9.99
CA ARG A 26 11.37 0.61 11.03
C ARG A 26 10.56 -0.65 11.32
N ARG A 27 9.24 -0.54 11.28
CA ARG A 27 8.36 -1.70 11.40
C ARG A 27 8.57 -2.67 10.25
N ASN A 28 8.61 -2.16 9.01
CA ASN A 28 8.81 -2.96 7.80
C ASN A 28 10.20 -3.64 7.80
N GLU A 29 11.27 -2.93 8.19
CA GLU A 29 12.60 -3.49 8.34
C GLU A 29 12.61 -4.68 9.34
N ALA A 30 11.96 -4.52 10.49
CA ALA A 30 11.89 -5.58 11.50
C ALA A 30 11.07 -6.79 11.03
N LEU A 31 9.96 -6.57 10.32
CA LEU A 31 9.16 -7.64 9.73
C LEU A 31 9.95 -8.37 8.63
N ALA A 32 10.59 -7.63 7.73
CA ALA A 32 11.39 -8.21 6.65
C ALA A 32 12.55 -9.07 7.19
N ALA A 33 13.22 -8.64 8.26
CA ALA A 33 14.25 -9.43 8.93
C ALA A 33 13.72 -10.75 9.51
N ALA A 34 12.41 -10.81 9.81
CA ALA A 34 11.71 -12.00 10.26
C ALA A 34 11.05 -12.81 9.12
N GLY A 35 11.26 -12.43 7.85
CA GLY A 35 10.60 -13.05 6.70
C GLY A 35 9.10 -12.73 6.59
N LEU A 36 8.66 -11.63 7.20
CA LEU A 36 7.26 -11.22 7.27
C LEU A 36 7.04 -9.86 6.60
N ALA A 37 5.79 -9.57 6.25
CA ALA A 37 5.36 -8.30 5.68
C ALA A 37 3.96 -7.90 6.17
N MET A 38 3.66 -6.62 6.12
CA MET A 38 2.27 -6.16 6.20
C MET A 38 1.55 -6.53 4.89
N ARG A 39 0.28 -6.94 5.00
CA ARG A 39 -0.54 -7.36 3.85
C ARG A 39 -0.74 -6.23 2.84
N ASN A 40 -0.91 -5.01 3.31
CA ASN A 40 -1.09 -3.80 2.51
C ASN A 40 -0.46 -2.61 3.21
N LEU A 41 0.07 -1.68 2.43
CA LEU A 41 0.69 -0.42 2.88
C LEU A 41 0.25 0.72 1.94
N GLY A 42 0.26 1.95 2.45
CA GLY A 42 0.20 3.13 1.61
C GLY A 42 1.53 3.41 0.89
N ASP A 43 1.50 4.24 -0.13
CA ASP A 43 2.70 4.65 -0.87
C ASP A 43 3.68 5.47 -0.02
N ILE A 44 3.18 6.13 1.03
CA ILE A 44 3.99 6.94 1.96
C ILE A 44 4.04 6.24 3.32
N ASP A 45 5.24 5.93 3.79
CA ASP A 45 5.50 5.20 5.02
C ASP A 45 6.12 6.05 6.15
N ARG A 46 6.08 7.37 6.05
CA ARG A 46 6.69 8.30 7.03
C ARG A 46 5.98 8.37 8.37
N GLN A 47 4.77 7.83 8.47
CA GLN A 47 3.93 7.85 9.67
C GLN A 47 4.43 6.86 10.73
N SER A 48 4.02 7.09 12.00
CA SER A 48 4.03 6.03 13.00
C SER A 48 2.87 5.06 12.77
N VAL A 49 2.96 3.84 13.31
CA VAL A 49 1.88 2.85 13.24
C VAL A 49 0.59 3.44 13.82
N ALA A 50 0.64 4.03 15.03
CA ALA A 50 -0.53 4.68 15.64
C ALA A 50 -1.11 5.80 14.77
N GLY A 51 -0.26 6.66 14.19
CA GLY A 51 -0.72 7.73 13.30
C GLY A 51 -1.42 7.20 12.05
N ALA A 52 -0.83 6.19 11.41
CA ALA A 52 -1.36 5.60 10.19
C ALA A 52 -2.73 4.93 10.41
N ILE A 53 -2.88 4.09 11.45
CA ILE A 53 -4.16 3.43 11.73
C ILE A 53 -5.23 4.43 12.16
N SER A 54 -4.89 5.40 13.02
CA SER A 54 -5.85 6.37 13.57
C SER A 54 -6.46 7.29 12.53
N THR A 55 -5.76 7.56 11.41
CA THR A 55 -6.21 8.46 10.34
C THR A 55 -6.70 7.72 9.09
N GLY A 56 -6.86 6.40 9.16
CA GLY A 56 -7.39 5.60 8.07
C GLY A 56 -6.46 5.46 6.87
N THR A 57 -5.14 5.49 7.10
CA THR A 57 -4.17 5.27 6.03
C THR A 57 -4.42 3.92 5.34
N HIS A 58 -4.43 3.93 4.03
CA HIS A 58 -4.67 2.76 3.20
C HIS A 58 -3.72 2.73 2.00
N GLY A 59 -3.58 1.57 1.41
CA GLY A 59 -2.96 1.39 0.10
C GLY A 59 -4.02 1.21 -0.97
N THR A 60 -3.61 0.63 -2.08
CA THR A 60 -4.47 0.23 -3.18
C THR A 60 -4.87 -1.25 -3.06
N GLY A 61 -5.71 -1.72 -3.99
CA GLY A 61 -6.18 -3.10 -4.03
C GLY A 61 -7.65 -3.22 -3.60
N ALA A 62 -8.51 -3.58 -4.54
CA ALA A 62 -9.97 -3.61 -4.34
C ALA A 62 -10.41 -4.63 -3.27
N ARG A 63 -9.57 -5.65 -3.00
CA ARG A 63 -9.82 -6.70 -2.01
C ARG A 63 -9.05 -6.49 -0.71
N LEU A 64 -8.31 -5.38 -0.58
CA LEU A 64 -7.46 -5.10 0.56
C LEU A 64 -8.00 -3.91 1.35
N GLY A 65 -8.12 -4.08 2.65
CA GLY A 65 -8.51 -3.00 3.55
C GLY A 65 -7.37 -2.04 3.87
N GLY A 66 -7.68 -0.97 4.58
CA GLY A 66 -6.68 -0.04 5.12
C GLY A 66 -5.86 -0.65 6.26
N LEU A 67 -4.86 0.09 6.76
CA LEU A 67 -3.98 -0.42 7.81
C LEU A 67 -4.73 -0.78 9.09
N ALA A 68 -5.77 -0.03 9.43
CA ALA A 68 -6.61 -0.29 10.60
C ALA A 68 -7.30 -1.67 10.54
N THR A 69 -7.57 -2.21 9.35
CA THR A 69 -8.18 -3.54 9.21
C THR A 69 -7.21 -4.69 9.51
N GLN A 70 -5.91 -4.41 9.52
CA GLN A 70 -4.86 -5.38 9.87
C GLN A 70 -4.60 -5.43 11.39
N VAL A 71 -5.21 -4.55 12.18
CA VAL A 71 -5.06 -4.51 13.64
C VAL A 71 -5.85 -5.66 14.26
N ARG A 72 -5.22 -6.40 15.17
CA ARG A 72 -5.80 -7.52 15.94
C ARG A 72 -5.76 -7.28 17.44
N GLY A 73 -5.07 -6.25 17.91
CA GLY A 73 -5.06 -5.86 19.32
C GLY A 73 -4.45 -4.48 19.50
N VAL A 74 -4.87 -3.80 20.54
CA VAL A 74 -4.35 -2.49 20.94
C VAL A 74 -4.15 -2.44 22.44
N ARG A 75 -3.17 -1.63 22.89
CA ARG A 75 -3.01 -1.22 24.26
C ARG A 75 -3.16 0.29 24.33
N VAL A 76 -4.11 0.76 25.12
CA VAL A 76 -4.50 2.16 25.24
C VAL A 76 -4.25 2.65 26.64
N VAL A 77 -3.67 3.84 26.77
CA VAL A 77 -3.59 4.59 28.04
C VAL A 77 -4.70 5.63 28.02
N GLY A 78 -5.69 5.47 28.87
CA GLY A 78 -6.83 6.38 28.99
C GLY A 78 -6.49 7.72 29.65
N ALA A 79 -7.42 8.64 29.65
CA ALA A 79 -7.28 9.94 30.32
C ALA A 79 -7.16 9.82 31.86
N ASP A 80 -7.63 8.71 32.41
CA ASP A 80 -7.50 8.32 33.83
C ASP A 80 -6.11 7.75 34.18
N GLY A 81 -5.23 7.59 33.20
CA GLY A 81 -3.92 6.96 33.33
C GLY A 81 -3.95 5.42 33.33
N GLU A 82 -5.14 4.82 33.28
CA GLU A 82 -5.29 3.37 33.26
C GLU A 82 -4.88 2.79 31.89
N VAL A 83 -4.18 1.65 31.94
CA VAL A 83 -3.78 0.90 30.76
C VAL A 83 -4.78 -0.19 30.50
N ARG A 84 -5.40 -0.16 29.32
CA ARG A 84 -6.40 -1.14 28.86
C ARG A 84 -5.90 -1.86 27.62
N GLU A 85 -6.11 -3.17 27.56
CA GLU A 85 -5.87 -3.97 26.37
C GLU A 85 -7.22 -4.30 25.71
N ALA A 86 -7.27 -4.21 24.39
CA ALA A 86 -8.49 -4.48 23.65
C ALA A 86 -8.21 -5.25 22.36
N SER A 87 -9.11 -6.16 22.02
CA SER A 87 -9.07 -7.00 20.82
C SER A 87 -10.48 -7.34 20.39
N PRO A 88 -10.71 -8.00 19.24
CA PRO A 88 -12.04 -8.47 18.86
C PRO A 88 -12.72 -9.36 19.90
N ALA A 89 -11.94 -10.11 20.70
CA ALA A 89 -12.46 -11.03 21.73
C ALA A 89 -12.50 -10.42 23.15
N HIS A 90 -11.79 -9.31 23.37
CA HIS A 90 -11.69 -8.66 24.67
C HIS A 90 -11.88 -7.16 24.51
N GLU A 91 -12.86 -6.57 25.20
CA GLU A 91 -13.21 -5.14 25.07
C GLU A 91 -13.47 -4.72 23.60
N PRO A 92 -14.38 -5.42 22.86
CA PRO A 92 -14.55 -5.21 21.43
C PRO A 92 -14.96 -3.77 21.07
N GLY A 93 -15.76 -3.11 21.92
CA GLY A 93 -16.15 -1.72 21.71
C GLY A 93 -14.96 -0.76 21.79
N LEU A 94 -14.08 -0.93 22.79
CA LEU A 94 -12.86 -0.15 22.92
C LEU A 94 -11.91 -0.42 21.74
N PHE A 95 -11.80 -1.69 21.33
CA PHE A 95 -10.98 -2.09 20.18
C PHE A 95 -11.42 -1.39 18.90
N GLU A 96 -12.70 -1.47 18.55
CA GLU A 96 -13.22 -0.87 17.31
C GLU A 96 -13.01 0.65 17.25
N VAL A 97 -13.26 1.34 18.36
CA VAL A 97 -13.07 2.80 18.40
C VAL A 97 -11.58 3.17 18.40
N SER A 98 -10.71 2.37 19.04
CA SER A 98 -9.29 2.71 19.18
C SER A 98 -8.49 2.50 17.90
N ARG A 99 -8.83 1.49 17.07
CA ARG A 99 -8.07 1.19 15.86
C ARG A 99 -8.22 2.23 14.75
N LEU A 100 -9.29 3.06 14.77
CA LEU A 100 -9.54 4.13 13.78
C LEU A 100 -10.22 5.35 14.42
N GLY A 101 -9.86 5.69 15.63
CA GLY A 101 -10.59 6.65 16.45
C GLY A 101 -9.92 8.03 16.59
N LEU A 102 -8.94 8.39 15.79
CA LEU A 102 -8.23 9.68 15.89
C LEU A 102 -7.66 9.99 17.29
N GLY A 103 -7.45 8.94 18.12
CA GLY A 103 -6.93 9.09 19.48
C GLY A 103 -7.97 9.45 20.55
N VAL A 104 -9.28 9.41 20.27
CA VAL A 104 -10.33 9.78 21.23
C VAL A 104 -10.40 8.88 22.47
N THR A 105 -9.92 7.64 22.37
CA THR A 105 -9.89 6.68 23.48
C THR A 105 -8.68 6.83 24.39
N GLY A 106 -7.67 7.62 23.99
CA GLY A 106 -6.42 7.80 24.71
C GLY A 106 -5.20 7.56 23.83
N ILE A 107 -4.06 7.30 24.45
CA ILE A 107 -2.77 7.12 23.77
C ILE A 107 -2.57 5.63 23.46
N LEU A 108 -2.46 5.30 22.17
CA LEU A 108 -2.04 3.96 21.75
C LEU A 108 -0.56 3.73 22.13
N SER A 109 -0.30 2.82 23.05
CA SER A 109 1.06 2.46 23.48
C SER A 109 1.62 1.24 22.76
N ALA A 110 0.76 0.28 22.40
CA ALA A 110 1.13 -0.88 21.59
C ALA A 110 0.00 -1.24 20.61
N VAL A 111 0.40 -1.87 19.49
CA VAL A 111 -0.51 -2.38 18.46
C VAL A 111 -0.04 -3.76 18.03
N THR A 112 -0.96 -4.71 17.97
CA THR A 112 -0.74 -6.03 17.37
C THR A 112 -1.31 -6.02 15.96
N LEU A 113 -0.45 -6.26 14.95
CA LEU A 113 -0.83 -6.34 13.55
C LEU A 113 -0.87 -7.78 13.08
N GLU A 114 -1.83 -8.10 12.22
CA GLU A 114 -1.77 -9.28 11.38
C GLU A 114 -0.75 -9.05 10.26
N VAL A 115 0.11 -10.02 10.08
CA VAL A 115 1.18 -9.99 9.08
C VAL A 115 1.20 -11.29 8.30
N VAL A 116 1.80 -11.28 7.12
CA VAL A 116 1.89 -12.42 6.21
C VAL A 116 3.36 -12.72 5.92
N PRO A 117 3.71 -13.92 5.36
CA PRO A 117 5.03 -14.14 4.82
C PRO A 117 5.43 -13.03 3.84
N ALA A 118 6.70 -12.65 3.87
CA ALA A 118 7.25 -11.65 2.94
C ALA A 118 6.99 -12.09 1.49
N PHE A 119 6.73 -11.13 0.62
CA PHE A 119 6.42 -11.38 -0.79
C PHE A 119 7.00 -10.29 -1.68
N LEU A 120 7.17 -10.59 -2.96
CA LEU A 120 7.58 -9.62 -3.97
C LEU A 120 6.39 -9.18 -4.82
N LEU A 121 6.40 -7.90 -5.17
CA LEU A 121 5.46 -7.30 -6.11
C LEU A 121 6.18 -6.94 -7.42
N ARG A 122 5.59 -7.33 -8.55
CA ARG A 122 5.97 -6.82 -9.87
C ARG A 122 5.21 -5.53 -10.13
N ALA A 123 5.92 -4.41 -10.17
CA ALA A 123 5.37 -3.10 -10.48
C ALA A 123 5.43 -2.83 -11.99
N GLN A 124 4.32 -2.34 -12.54
CA GLN A 124 4.20 -1.88 -13.93
C GLN A 124 3.57 -0.50 -13.94
N GLU A 125 4.30 0.49 -14.44
CA GLU A 125 3.84 1.87 -14.55
C GLU A 125 3.92 2.32 -16.00
N GLU A 126 2.77 2.70 -16.57
CA GLU A 126 2.65 3.06 -17.97
C GLU A 126 1.66 4.20 -18.18
N PRO A 127 1.98 5.17 -19.04
CA PRO A 127 1.02 6.19 -19.45
C PRO A 127 0.04 5.62 -20.47
N TRP A 128 -1.25 5.56 -20.12
CA TRP A 128 -2.34 5.13 -21.02
C TRP A 128 -3.24 6.29 -21.42
N PRO A 129 -3.94 6.21 -22.59
CA PRO A 129 -5.06 7.09 -22.87
C PRO A 129 -6.10 6.97 -21.76
N LEU A 130 -6.64 8.11 -21.28
CA LEU A 130 -7.63 8.12 -20.20
C LEU A 130 -8.88 7.31 -20.58
N ASP A 131 -9.39 7.49 -21.80
CA ASP A 131 -10.56 6.78 -22.29
C ASP A 131 -10.37 5.25 -22.18
N ARG A 132 -9.20 4.74 -22.56
CA ARG A 132 -8.85 3.32 -22.43
C ARG A 132 -8.81 2.84 -20.97
N VAL A 133 -8.34 3.67 -20.04
CA VAL A 133 -8.34 3.33 -18.60
C VAL A 133 -9.77 3.19 -18.12
N LEU A 134 -10.64 4.15 -18.45
CA LEU A 134 -12.04 4.15 -18.03
C LEU A 134 -12.83 2.97 -18.62
N GLU A 135 -12.63 2.67 -19.91
CA GLU A 135 -13.27 1.51 -20.57
C GLU A 135 -12.86 0.17 -19.94
N ARG A 136 -11.62 0.06 -19.46
CA ARG A 136 -11.09 -1.18 -18.90
C ARG A 136 -11.06 -1.21 -17.38
N LEU A 137 -11.65 -0.22 -16.70
CA LEU A 137 -11.60 -0.12 -15.25
C LEU A 137 -12.15 -1.40 -14.58
N GLY A 138 -13.32 -1.86 -15.01
CA GLY A 138 -13.97 -3.04 -14.47
C GLY A 138 -14.43 -2.87 -13.01
N THR A 139 -14.86 -3.96 -12.42
CA THR A 139 -15.23 -4.07 -11.01
C THR A 139 -14.24 -4.96 -10.26
N PRO A 140 -14.28 -5.02 -8.92
CA PRO A 140 -13.45 -5.96 -8.14
C PRO A 140 -13.61 -7.43 -8.55
N ASP A 141 -14.76 -7.82 -9.07
CA ASP A 141 -15.08 -9.20 -9.45
C ASP A 141 -14.81 -9.49 -10.94
N ASP A 142 -14.43 -8.48 -11.71
CA ASP A 142 -14.08 -8.63 -13.12
C ASP A 142 -12.58 -8.94 -13.29
N PRO A 143 -12.19 -10.20 -13.58
CA PRO A 143 -10.78 -10.58 -13.71
C PRO A 143 -10.08 -9.99 -14.94
N ASP A 144 -10.84 -9.54 -15.93
CA ASP A 144 -10.32 -8.93 -17.16
C ASP A 144 -10.21 -7.40 -17.04
N GLY A 145 -10.84 -6.82 -16.02
CA GLY A 145 -10.76 -5.41 -15.68
C GLY A 145 -9.45 -5.02 -14.98
N LEU A 146 -9.12 -3.74 -15.02
CA LEU A 146 -7.92 -3.21 -14.35
C LEU A 146 -8.01 -3.36 -12.82
N VAL A 147 -9.20 -3.21 -12.26
CA VAL A 147 -9.44 -3.30 -10.80
C VAL A 147 -9.39 -4.75 -10.32
N GLY A 148 -10.17 -5.64 -10.93
CA GLY A 148 -10.28 -7.04 -10.48
C GLY A 148 -9.15 -7.93 -10.95
N GLY A 149 -8.51 -7.59 -12.07
CA GLY A 149 -7.40 -8.35 -12.67
C GLY A 149 -6.03 -8.07 -12.03
N ASN A 150 -5.93 -7.13 -11.08
CA ASN A 150 -4.68 -6.81 -10.42
C ASN A 150 -4.83 -6.88 -8.89
N ASP A 151 -3.75 -7.24 -8.17
CA ASP A 151 -3.73 -7.19 -6.71
C ASP A 151 -3.81 -5.75 -6.23
N HIS A 152 -3.10 -4.86 -6.92
CA HIS A 152 -3.13 -3.41 -6.70
C HIS A 152 -3.24 -2.69 -8.03
N PHE A 153 -4.19 -1.79 -8.13
CA PHE A 153 -4.34 -0.90 -9.27
C PHE A 153 -4.62 0.51 -8.81
N GLU A 154 -3.95 1.47 -9.43
CA GLU A 154 -4.25 2.89 -9.31
C GLU A 154 -3.89 3.60 -10.61
N PHE A 155 -4.43 4.79 -10.80
CA PHE A 155 -4.01 5.68 -11.86
C PHE A 155 -4.03 7.14 -11.41
N TYR A 156 -3.10 7.90 -11.93
CA TYR A 156 -3.01 9.35 -11.70
C TYR A 156 -3.43 10.07 -12.97
N TRP A 157 -4.45 10.89 -12.85
CA TRP A 157 -4.92 11.73 -13.94
C TRP A 157 -4.97 13.18 -13.49
N PHE A 158 -4.47 14.07 -14.34
CA PHE A 158 -4.55 15.52 -14.12
C PHE A 158 -5.56 16.13 -15.06
N PRO A 159 -6.44 17.03 -14.58
CA PRO A 159 -7.39 17.77 -15.41
C PRO A 159 -6.69 18.39 -16.63
N HIS A 160 -7.40 18.42 -17.76
CA HIS A 160 -6.91 18.93 -19.05
C HIS A 160 -5.85 18.08 -19.76
N THR A 161 -5.52 16.91 -19.24
CA THR A 161 -4.75 15.89 -19.96
C THR A 161 -5.67 14.79 -20.47
N ARG A 162 -5.25 14.09 -21.54
CA ARG A 162 -5.97 12.94 -22.08
C ARG A 162 -5.26 11.62 -21.80
N ARG A 163 -4.32 11.64 -20.89
CA ARG A 163 -3.56 10.45 -20.46
C ARG A 163 -3.56 10.35 -18.94
N ALA A 164 -3.55 9.11 -18.46
CA ALA A 164 -3.35 8.79 -17.07
C ALA A 164 -2.09 7.95 -16.93
N LEU A 165 -1.34 8.13 -15.85
CA LEU A 165 -0.28 7.22 -15.46
C LEU A 165 -0.93 6.08 -14.68
N THR A 166 -0.92 4.88 -15.25
CA THR A 166 -1.42 3.66 -14.57
C THR A 166 -0.29 3.00 -13.79
N LYS A 167 -0.62 2.47 -12.62
CA LYS A 167 0.28 1.67 -11.78
C LYS A 167 -0.43 0.39 -11.38
N ARG A 168 0.20 -0.74 -11.67
CA ARG A 168 -0.28 -2.09 -11.38
C ARG A 168 0.82 -2.83 -10.63
N ASN A 169 0.49 -3.35 -9.45
CA ASN A 169 1.43 -4.14 -8.67
C ASN A 169 0.76 -5.50 -8.40
N ASN A 170 1.43 -6.57 -8.81
CA ASN A 170 0.93 -7.92 -8.64
C ASN A 170 1.97 -8.78 -7.93
N ARG A 171 1.53 -9.65 -7.02
CA ARG A 171 2.40 -10.63 -6.39
C ARG A 171 2.98 -11.57 -7.43
N LEU A 172 4.26 -11.87 -7.29
CA LEU A 172 4.89 -12.90 -8.09
C LEU A 172 4.34 -14.27 -7.70
N ALA A 173 4.28 -15.19 -8.69
CA ALA A 173 4.05 -16.59 -8.40
C ALA A 173 5.27 -17.16 -7.64
N PRO A 174 5.10 -18.19 -6.79
CA PRO A 174 6.19 -18.69 -5.94
C PRO A 174 7.46 -19.10 -6.70
N ASP A 175 7.31 -19.66 -7.89
CA ASP A 175 8.42 -20.02 -8.78
C ASP A 175 9.13 -18.77 -9.36
N GLU A 176 8.40 -17.77 -9.79
CA GLU A 176 8.94 -16.49 -10.25
C GLU A 176 9.61 -15.72 -9.09
N GLU A 177 8.99 -15.74 -7.91
CA GLU A 177 9.52 -15.09 -6.72
C GLU A 177 10.87 -15.66 -6.29
N ALA A 178 11.03 -16.99 -6.30
CA ALA A 178 12.28 -17.65 -5.98
C ALA A 178 13.42 -17.22 -6.93
N VAL A 179 13.13 -17.14 -8.23
CA VAL A 179 14.10 -16.69 -9.25
C VAL A 179 14.48 -15.23 -9.03
N GLU A 180 13.49 -14.37 -8.76
CA GLU A 180 13.73 -12.95 -8.57
C GLU A 180 14.49 -12.65 -7.27
N LEU A 181 14.20 -13.38 -6.19
CA LEU A 181 14.96 -13.29 -4.94
C LEU A 181 16.42 -13.65 -5.14
N GLU A 182 16.71 -14.72 -5.88
CA GLU A 182 18.09 -15.11 -6.18
C GLU A 182 18.78 -14.05 -7.05
N ARG A 183 18.09 -13.50 -8.03
CA ARG A 183 18.60 -12.39 -8.83
C ARG A 183 18.92 -11.15 -7.98
N LEU A 184 18.05 -10.78 -7.05
CA LEU A 184 18.26 -9.63 -6.16
C LEU A 184 19.41 -9.85 -5.18
N ARG A 185 19.63 -11.08 -4.71
CA ARG A 185 20.78 -11.43 -3.85
C ARG A 185 22.10 -11.29 -4.59
N THR A 186 22.16 -11.69 -5.86
CA THR A 186 23.39 -11.70 -6.66
C THR A 186 23.70 -10.35 -7.28
N THR A 187 22.68 -9.62 -7.76
CA THR A 187 22.86 -8.38 -8.55
C THR A 187 22.50 -7.12 -7.76
N GLY A 188 21.75 -7.28 -6.68
CA GLY A 188 21.15 -6.14 -5.94
C GLY A 188 20.09 -5.38 -6.76
N PRO A 189 19.49 -4.34 -6.21
CA PRO A 189 18.57 -3.48 -6.95
C PRO A 189 19.29 -2.75 -8.06
N GLY A 190 18.76 -2.84 -9.28
CA GLY A 190 19.36 -2.19 -10.47
C GLY A 190 19.49 -0.66 -10.33
N PRO A 191 20.34 -0.03 -11.12
CA PRO A 191 20.58 1.42 -11.02
C PRO A 191 19.33 2.26 -11.22
N VAL A 192 18.42 1.82 -12.09
CA VAL A 192 17.13 2.49 -12.33
C VAL A 192 16.24 2.40 -11.11
N ALA A 193 16.16 1.25 -10.44
CA ALA A 193 15.36 1.10 -9.20
C ALA A 193 15.90 2.00 -8.09
N ARG A 194 17.24 2.06 -7.91
CA ARG A 194 17.87 2.95 -6.93
C ARG A 194 17.64 4.43 -7.25
N ALA A 195 17.74 4.83 -8.52
CA ALA A 195 17.47 6.19 -8.96
C ALA A 195 15.98 6.57 -8.76
N ARG A 196 15.05 5.66 -9.03
CA ARG A 196 13.60 5.88 -8.80
C ARG A 196 13.27 6.06 -7.33
N THR A 197 13.84 5.26 -6.44
CA THR A 197 13.65 5.42 -5.00
C THR A 197 14.16 6.79 -4.53
N TRP A 198 15.38 7.19 -4.95
CA TRP A 198 15.94 8.49 -4.61
C TRP A 198 15.09 9.65 -5.16
N VAL A 199 14.68 9.57 -6.43
CA VAL A 199 13.84 10.61 -7.07
C VAL A 199 12.48 10.70 -6.39
N ALA A 200 11.84 9.57 -6.05
CA ALA A 200 10.56 9.56 -5.36
C ALA A 200 10.67 10.17 -3.95
N GLU A 201 11.71 9.84 -3.19
CA GLU A 201 11.96 10.42 -1.87
C GLU A 201 12.21 11.92 -1.93
N GLU A 202 13.05 12.39 -2.85
CA GLU A 202 13.38 13.80 -3.02
C GLU A 202 12.18 14.61 -3.52
N LEU A 203 11.43 14.09 -4.50
CA LEU A 203 10.27 14.78 -5.07
C LEU A 203 9.09 14.86 -4.11
N LEU A 204 8.85 13.82 -3.30
CA LEU A 204 7.81 13.84 -2.27
C LEU A 204 8.17 14.80 -1.13
N SER A 205 9.46 14.92 -0.80
CA SER A 205 9.93 15.85 0.24
C SER A 205 9.87 17.32 -0.18
N THR A 206 9.98 17.61 -1.48
CA THR A 206 10.07 18.97 -2.02
C THR A 206 8.78 19.49 -2.67
N GLY A 207 7.72 18.66 -2.73
CA GLY A 207 6.47 19.03 -3.42
C GLY A 207 6.58 19.08 -4.96
N ALA A 208 7.73 18.74 -5.53
CA ALA A 208 7.97 18.75 -6.98
C ALA A 208 7.37 17.54 -7.71
N GLY A 209 6.88 16.53 -6.97
CA GLY A 209 6.32 15.29 -7.52
C GLY A 209 5.17 15.53 -8.48
N GLU A 210 4.31 16.51 -8.19
CA GLU A 210 3.18 16.88 -9.04
C GLU A 210 3.63 17.35 -10.44
N LEU A 211 4.74 18.10 -10.52
CA LEU A 211 5.26 18.62 -11.79
C LEU A 211 5.82 17.51 -12.69
N VAL A 212 6.45 16.50 -12.10
CA VAL A 212 6.97 15.32 -12.81
C VAL A 212 5.84 14.43 -13.31
N GLN A 213 4.82 14.21 -12.51
CA GLN A 213 3.64 13.44 -12.91
C GLN A 213 2.88 14.15 -14.05
N ARG A 214 2.69 15.46 -13.97
CA ARG A 214 2.09 16.25 -15.07
C ARG A 214 2.87 16.10 -16.37
N ARG A 215 4.20 16.09 -16.35
CA ARG A 215 5.03 15.87 -17.54
C ARG A 215 4.91 14.44 -18.07
N ALA A 216 4.86 13.44 -17.21
CA ALA A 216 4.70 12.05 -17.63
C ALA A 216 3.34 11.76 -18.27
N THR A 217 2.29 12.49 -17.87
CA THR A 217 0.93 12.33 -18.41
C THR A 217 0.60 13.31 -19.53
N ALA A 218 1.40 14.36 -19.74
CA ALA A 218 1.17 15.34 -20.80
C ALA A 218 1.27 14.68 -22.19
N VAL A 219 0.30 14.95 -23.04
CA VAL A 219 0.35 14.55 -24.44
C VAL A 219 1.42 15.36 -25.16
N PRO A 220 2.38 14.76 -25.88
CA PRO A 220 3.26 15.51 -26.76
C PRO A 220 2.38 16.31 -27.73
N ARG A 221 2.51 17.62 -27.75
CA ARG A 221 1.87 18.46 -28.77
C ARG A 221 2.50 18.08 -30.10
N GLY A 222 1.76 17.38 -30.94
CA GLY A 222 2.13 17.19 -32.33
C GLY A 222 2.33 18.56 -32.99
N PRO A 223 3.14 18.67 -34.06
CA PRO A 223 3.35 19.94 -34.75
C PRO A 223 1.99 20.51 -35.15
N PRO A 224 1.82 21.85 -35.08
CA PRO A 224 0.56 22.47 -35.44
C PRO A 224 0.18 22.09 -36.86
N ARG A 225 -1.00 21.47 -37.03
CA ARG A 225 -1.52 21.20 -38.37
C ARG A 225 -1.69 22.55 -39.05
N ARG A 226 -0.87 22.81 -40.09
CA ARG A 226 -1.09 23.93 -40.99
C ARG A 226 -2.47 23.74 -41.60
N ARG A 227 -3.38 24.67 -41.34
CA ARG A 227 -4.64 24.77 -42.07
C ARG A 227 -4.27 25.18 -43.51
N ALA A 228 -4.70 24.36 -44.47
CA ALA A 228 -4.76 24.72 -45.85
C ALA A 228 -5.95 25.65 -46.07
#